data_6a8bacd9c87f5dc48089dd1c0ffe6bbe
#
_entry.id   6a8bacd9c87f5dc48089dd1c0ffe6bbe
#
_cell.length_a   1.000
_cell.length_b   1.000
_cell.length_c   1.000
_cell.angle_alpha   90.00
_cell.angle_beta   90.00
_cell.angle_gamma   90.00
#
_symmetry.space_group_name_H-M   'P 1'
#
loop_
_entity.id
_entity.type
_entity.pdbx_description
1 polymer ?
#
loop_
_entity_poly.entity_id
_entity_poly.type
_entity_poly.pdbx_seq_one_letter_code
_entity_poly.pdbx_strand_id
1 'polypeptide(L)'
;MGDAVSQAESWPKVLLTGAQMLFVAFGALVLVPLLTGLDPSVALFTAGVGTLLFHAVTKQSVPVFLASSFAFIAPIQGSVASFGVSATMGGLMAAGLVYVAISQAVRLKGTAWLHRLLPAVVVGPVIMVIGLALAPVAVSMATGETSDNIGYGAALFLSMTSLMVTLVLAVFGRGLLRLIPIIGGIVTGYFLALLMGAVDFTPVREAAWLSVPSFTAPSFHWAAILFMIPVAIAPAVEHIGDMVAIGSVTRKNYLEKPGLHRTLLGDGLATTLAALFGGPPNTTYSEVTGAVTLTRAFNPKYMIVAAIIAIVLAFVSKLG
;
A
#
# COMPACT_ATOMS: atom_id res chain seq x y z
N MET A 1 7.03 -10.77 -36.89
CA MET A 1 6.17 -9.59 -36.85
C MET A 1 6.83 -8.62 -35.88
N GLY A 2 7.27 -7.50 -36.43
CA GLY A 2 8.40 -6.70 -36.11
C GLY A 2 8.48 -6.14 -34.69
N ASP A 3 9.71 -5.97 -34.31
CA ASP A 3 10.20 -5.17 -33.20
C ASP A 3 9.54 -3.80 -33.23
N ALA A 4 8.59 -3.59 -32.29
CA ALA A 4 8.16 -2.24 -32.00
C ALA A 4 9.36 -1.54 -31.36
N VAL A 5 10.06 -0.77 -32.18
CA VAL A 5 11.11 0.17 -31.80
C VAL A 5 10.67 0.85 -30.51
N SER A 6 11.37 0.59 -29.42
CA SER A 6 11.26 1.30 -28.15
C SER A 6 11.54 2.78 -28.44
N GLN A 7 10.51 3.54 -28.80
CA GLN A 7 10.60 4.99 -28.78
C GLN A 7 11.01 5.36 -27.37
N ALA A 8 12.15 5.99 -27.23
CA ALA A 8 12.65 6.47 -25.95
C ALA A 8 11.56 7.38 -25.35
N GLU A 9 10.84 6.87 -24.36
CA GLU A 9 9.77 7.61 -23.70
C GLU A 9 10.36 8.90 -23.12
N SER A 10 9.72 10.02 -23.39
CA SER A 10 10.18 11.31 -22.89
C SER A 10 10.19 11.32 -21.36
N TRP A 11 11.24 11.81 -20.74
CA TRP A 11 11.38 11.90 -19.29
C TRP A 11 10.18 12.57 -18.60
N PRO A 12 9.59 13.67 -19.11
CA PRO A 12 8.39 14.26 -18.53
C PRO A 12 7.22 13.28 -18.44
N LYS A 13 7.03 12.45 -19.47
CA LYS A 13 5.99 11.41 -19.45
C LYS A 13 6.26 10.35 -18.38
N VAL A 14 7.51 9.93 -18.25
CA VAL A 14 7.91 8.93 -17.24
C VAL A 14 7.70 9.48 -15.83
N LEU A 15 8.08 10.73 -15.56
CA LEU A 15 7.87 11.40 -14.27
C LEU A 15 6.38 11.56 -13.95
N LEU A 16 5.58 12.03 -14.92
CA LEU A 16 4.15 12.21 -14.71
C LEU A 16 3.45 10.88 -14.44
N THR A 17 3.78 9.84 -15.21
CA THR A 17 3.19 8.52 -15.03
C THR A 17 3.64 7.90 -13.68
N GLY A 18 4.90 8.06 -13.31
CA GLY A 18 5.40 7.62 -12.00
C GLY A 18 4.70 8.31 -10.84
N ALA A 19 4.57 9.64 -10.89
CA ALA A 19 3.81 10.40 -9.90
C ALA A 19 2.35 9.92 -9.83
N GLN A 20 1.71 9.67 -10.97
CA GLN A 20 0.35 9.15 -11.04
C GLN A 20 0.22 7.77 -10.36
N MET A 21 1.19 6.86 -10.53
CA MET A 21 1.18 5.55 -9.86
C MET A 21 1.32 5.70 -8.35
N LEU A 22 2.16 6.62 -7.87
CA LEU A 22 2.25 6.94 -6.45
C LEU A 22 0.94 7.48 -5.89
N PHE A 23 0.29 8.39 -6.60
CA PHE A 23 -1.01 8.94 -6.16
C PHE A 23 -2.12 7.88 -6.07
N VAL A 24 -2.08 6.84 -6.89
CA VAL A 24 -3.02 5.72 -6.78
C VAL A 24 -2.81 4.95 -5.47
N ALA A 25 -1.56 4.77 -5.05
CA ALA A 25 -1.21 4.09 -3.81
C ALA A 25 -1.31 5.02 -2.57
N PHE A 26 -1.48 6.33 -2.76
CA PHE A 26 -1.43 7.33 -1.69
C PHE A 26 -2.44 7.07 -0.57
N GLY A 27 -3.64 6.59 -0.91
CA GLY A 27 -4.67 6.26 0.08
C GLY A 27 -4.17 5.28 1.14
N ALA A 28 -3.49 4.19 0.76
CA ALA A 28 -2.93 3.24 1.71
C ALA A 28 -1.73 3.80 2.47
N LEU A 29 -0.90 4.60 1.79
CA LEU A 29 0.32 5.17 2.37
C LEU A 29 0.04 6.20 3.48
N VAL A 30 -1.15 6.79 3.46
CA VAL A 30 -1.59 7.74 4.49
C VAL A 30 -2.55 7.08 5.49
N LEU A 31 -3.54 6.34 5.00
CA LEU A 31 -4.58 5.78 5.86
C LEU A 31 -4.05 4.72 6.83
N VAL A 32 -3.19 3.80 6.37
CA VAL A 32 -2.67 2.73 7.24
C VAL A 32 -1.86 3.31 8.42
N PRO A 33 -0.87 4.19 8.23
CA PRO A 33 -0.16 4.77 9.35
C PRO A 33 -1.06 5.59 10.27
N LEU A 34 -2.00 6.38 9.74
CA LEU A 34 -2.94 7.15 10.56
C LEU A 34 -3.80 6.25 11.46
N LEU A 35 -4.33 5.14 10.92
CA LEU A 35 -5.15 4.20 11.69
C LEU A 35 -4.35 3.40 12.71
N THR A 36 -3.06 3.21 12.48
CA THR A 36 -2.19 2.38 13.33
C THR A 36 -1.32 3.19 14.29
N GLY A 37 -1.37 4.53 14.22
CA GLY A 37 -0.53 5.42 15.01
C GLY A 37 0.94 5.44 14.60
N LEU A 38 1.23 5.01 13.34
CA LEU A 38 2.56 5.07 12.77
C LEU A 38 2.77 6.38 11.99
N ASP A 39 4.03 6.71 11.70
CA ASP A 39 4.38 7.95 10.98
C ASP A 39 4.13 7.78 9.45
N PRO A 40 3.27 8.61 8.81
CA PRO A 40 3.03 8.56 7.38
C PRO A 40 4.29 8.82 6.54
N SER A 41 5.21 9.67 7.01
CA SER A 41 6.48 9.92 6.32
C SER A 41 7.36 8.67 6.30
N VAL A 42 7.39 7.90 7.40
CA VAL A 42 8.08 6.60 7.44
C VAL A 42 7.40 5.60 6.49
N ALA A 43 6.06 5.59 6.40
CA ALA A 43 5.34 4.73 5.47
C ALA A 43 5.69 5.05 4.01
N LEU A 44 5.73 6.34 3.63
CA LEU A 44 6.16 6.78 2.29
C LEU A 44 7.60 6.36 1.99
N PHE A 45 8.52 6.60 2.93
CA PHE A 45 9.92 6.22 2.78
C PHE A 45 10.07 4.71 2.57
N THR A 46 9.46 3.93 3.44
CA THR A 46 9.61 2.46 3.43
C THR A 46 8.91 1.84 2.23
N ALA A 47 7.77 2.38 1.76
CA ALA A 47 7.13 1.96 0.53
C ALA A 47 8.02 2.22 -0.70
N GLY A 48 8.64 3.40 -0.77
CA GLY A 48 9.58 3.73 -1.83
C GLY A 48 10.80 2.80 -1.84
N VAL A 49 11.49 2.67 -0.71
CA VAL A 49 12.68 1.79 -0.61
C VAL A 49 12.28 0.32 -0.80
N GLY A 50 11.16 -0.12 -0.23
CA GLY A 50 10.63 -1.47 -0.41
C GLY A 50 10.32 -1.79 -1.87
N THR A 51 9.70 -0.84 -2.59
CA THR A 51 9.45 -0.97 -4.04
C THR A 51 10.75 -1.09 -4.84
N LEU A 52 11.77 -0.27 -4.53
CA LEU A 52 13.08 -0.39 -5.18
C LEU A 52 13.73 -1.74 -4.93
N LEU A 53 13.67 -2.23 -3.67
CA LEU A 53 14.17 -3.55 -3.30
C LEU A 53 13.43 -4.67 -4.03
N PHE A 54 12.11 -4.60 -4.12
CA PHE A 54 11.29 -5.53 -4.90
C PHE A 54 11.73 -5.57 -6.37
N HIS A 55 11.92 -4.41 -6.98
CA HIS A 55 12.39 -4.33 -8.38
C HIS A 55 13.81 -4.87 -8.55
N ALA A 56 14.70 -4.69 -7.58
CA ALA A 56 16.03 -5.30 -7.60
C ALA A 56 15.95 -6.84 -7.57
N VAL A 57 15.13 -7.41 -6.66
CA VAL A 57 14.94 -8.85 -6.51
C VAL A 57 14.26 -9.48 -7.75
N THR A 58 13.24 -8.81 -8.28
CA THR A 58 12.47 -9.27 -9.46
C THR A 58 13.12 -8.91 -10.79
N LYS A 59 14.29 -8.24 -10.77
CA LYS A 59 15.01 -7.77 -11.95
C LYS A 59 14.13 -6.88 -12.85
N GLN A 60 13.38 -5.98 -12.23
CA GLN A 60 12.48 -5.04 -12.92
C GLN A 60 11.51 -5.73 -13.89
N SER A 61 11.03 -6.93 -13.54
CA SER A 61 10.18 -7.72 -14.44
C SER A 61 8.69 -7.40 -14.28
N VAL A 62 8.26 -6.96 -13.08
CA VAL A 62 6.84 -6.82 -12.71
C VAL A 62 6.52 -5.34 -12.49
N PRO A 63 5.54 -4.74 -13.19
CA PRO A 63 5.19 -3.34 -13.03
C PRO A 63 4.22 -3.13 -11.86
N VAL A 64 4.72 -3.28 -10.64
CA VAL A 64 3.96 -3.05 -9.39
C VAL A 64 4.69 -2.06 -8.49
N PHE A 65 3.92 -1.34 -7.70
CA PHE A 65 4.37 -0.49 -6.61
C PHE A 65 3.89 -1.12 -5.30
N LEU A 66 4.75 -1.16 -4.28
CA LEU A 66 4.39 -1.68 -2.97
C LEU A 66 3.86 -0.55 -2.09
N ALA A 67 2.77 -0.82 -1.38
CA ALA A 67 2.18 0.12 -0.44
C ALA A 67 1.82 -0.56 0.88
N SER A 68 1.40 0.24 1.86
CA SER A 68 1.06 -0.24 3.20
C SER A 68 -0.13 -1.21 3.17
N SER A 69 0.04 -2.38 3.77
CA SER A 69 -0.95 -3.45 3.75
C SER A 69 -2.12 -3.20 4.70
N PHE A 70 -3.34 -3.18 4.18
CA PHE A 70 -4.57 -3.08 4.97
C PHE A 70 -4.80 -4.29 5.89
N ALA A 71 -4.33 -5.47 5.50
CA ALA A 71 -4.48 -6.68 6.30
C ALA A 71 -3.80 -6.60 7.66
N PHE A 72 -2.81 -5.73 7.81
CA PHE A 72 -2.09 -5.55 9.05
C PHE A 72 -2.67 -4.47 9.98
N ILE A 73 -3.68 -3.70 9.57
CA ILE A 73 -4.20 -2.58 10.40
C ILE A 73 -4.65 -3.09 11.77
N ALA A 74 -5.62 -3.99 11.83
CA ALA A 74 -6.13 -4.50 13.11
C ALA A 74 -5.06 -5.24 13.93
N PRO A 75 -4.21 -6.12 13.34
CA PRO A 75 -3.08 -6.70 14.04
C PRO A 75 -2.09 -5.68 14.61
N ILE A 76 -1.74 -4.63 13.85
CA ILE A 76 -0.84 -3.57 14.35
C ILE A 76 -1.49 -2.85 15.53
N GLN A 77 -2.75 -2.41 15.40
CA GLN A 77 -3.46 -1.76 16.49
C GLN A 77 -3.47 -2.61 17.78
N GLY A 78 -3.83 -3.90 17.67
CA GLY A 78 -3.82 -4.82 18.80
C GLY A 78 -2.44 -5.05 19.41
N SER A 79 -1.42 -5.16 18.58
CA SER A 79 -0.03 -5.35 19.01
C SER A 79 0.55 -4.08 19.65
N VAL A 80 0.30 -2.90 19.05
CA VAL A 80 0.77 -1.61 19.60
C VAL A 80 0.12 -1.36 20.97
N ALA A 81 -1.17 -1.62 21.11
CA ALA A 81 -1.88 -1.47 22.38
C ALA A 81 -1.34 -2.41 23.48
N SER A 82 -0.91 -3.63 23.10
CA SER A 82 -0.47 -4.65 24.04
C SER A 82 1.03 -4.62 24.36
N PHE A 83 1.87 -4.28 23.38
CA PHE A 83 3.33 -4.45 23.44
C PHE A 83 4.11 -3.19 23.09
N GLY A 84 3.44 -2.13 22.58
CA GLY A 84 4.06 -0.90 22.11
C GLY A 84 4.61 -1.01 20.66
N VAL A 85 4.97 0.16 20.09
CA VAL A 85 5.38 0.28 18.69
C VAL A 85 6.63 -0.54 18.37
N SER A 86 7.70 -0.38 19.14
CA SER A 86 8.99 -1.06 18.87
C SER A 86 8.87 -2.59 18.88
N ALA A 87 8.09 -3.17 19.82
CA ALA A 87 7.87 -4.62 19.88
C ALA A 87 6.99 -5.09 18.71
N THR A 88 6.02 -4.28 18.30
CA THR A 88 5.20 -4.52 17.11
C THR A 88 6.07 -4.56 15.84
N MET A 89 7.04 -3.65 15.71
CA MET A 89 8.00 -3.67 14.59
C MET A 89 8.82 -4.96 14.56
N GLY A 90 9.25 -5.48 15.71
CA GLY A 90 9.91 -6.79 15.80
C GLY A 90 9.00 -7.94 15.32
N GLY A 91 7.72 -7.90 15.66
CA GLY A 91 6.71 -8.83 15.16
C GLY A 91 6.50 -8.74 13.65
N LEU A 92 6.43 -7.52 13.10
CA LEU A 92 6.29 -7.28 11.66
C LEU A 92 7.53 -7.72 10.86
N MET A 93 8.72 -7.56 11.43
CA MET A 93 9.94 -8.13 10.84
C MET A 93 9.82 -9.66 10.73
N ALA A 94 9.37 -10.32 11.79
CA ALA A 94 9.15 -11.77 11.78
C ALA A 94 8.10 -12.15 10.72
N ALA A 95 7.01 -11.40 10.58
CA ALA A 95 6.03 -11.60 9.52
C ALA A 95 6.67 -11.49 8.12
N GLY A 96 7.51 -10.49 7.87
CA GLY A 96 8.26 -10.38 6.61
C GLY A 96 9.19 -11.57 6.36
N LEU A 97 9.84 -12.08 7.41
CA LEU A 97 10.67 -13.29 7.30
C LEU A 97 9.86 -14.56 7.01
N VAL A 98 8.57 -14.62 7.41
CA VAL A 98 7.67 -15.71 7.00
C VAL A 98 7.48 -15.71 5.49
N TYR A 99 7.33 -14.56 4.83
CA TYR A 99 7.28 -14.49 3.36
C TYR A 99 8.58 -14.99 2.73
N VAL A 100 9.72 -14.62 3.31
CA VAL A 100 11.03 -15.12 2.85
C VAL A 100 11.09 -16.65 2.98
N ALA A 101 10.60 -17.21 4.08
CA ALA A 101 10.53 -18.66 4.27
C ALA A 101 9.59 -19.34 3.26
N ILE A 102 8.39 -18.76 3.02
CA ILE A 102 7.45 -19.23 1.99
C ILE A 102 8.12 -19.15 0.60
N SER A 103 8.81 -18.05 0.29
CA SER A 103 9.56 -17.90 -0.96
C SER A 103 10.58 -19.01 -1.17
N GLN A 104 11.39 -19.35 -0.14
CA GLN A 104 12.35 -20.45 -0.24
C GLN A 104 11.66 -21.79 -0.39
N ALA A 105 10.57 -22.02 0.31
CA ALA A 105 9.78 -23.24 0.16
C ALA A 105 9.21 -23.38 -1.28
N VAL A 106 8.72 -22.28 -1.87
CA VAL A 106 8.27 -22.23 -3.28
C VAL A 106 9.43 -22.51 -4.24
N ARG A 107 10.61 -21.96 -3.95
CA ARG A 107 11.81 -22.19 -4.78
C ARG A 107 12.23 -23.65 -4.79
N LEU A 108 12.15 -24.34 -3.64
CA LEU A 108 12.61 -25.72 -3.48
C LEU A 108 11.57 -26.75 -3.92
N LYS A 109 10.30 -26.53 -3.62
CA LYS A 109 9.21 -27.50 -3.83
C LYS A 109 8.29 -27.15 -5.00
N GLY A 110 8.52 -26.01 -5.68
CA GLY A 110 7.63 -25.47 -6.71
C GLY A 110 6.37 -24.86 -6.13
N THR A 111 5.41 -24.51 -6.97
CA THR A 111 4.15 -23.83 -6.57
C THR A 111 3.02 -24.81 -6.25
N ALA A 112 3.13 -26.07 -6.63
CA ALA A 112 2.04 -27.05 -6.55
C ALA A 112 1.53 -27.28 -5.12
N TRP A 113 2.41 -27.30 -4.13
CA TRP A 113 2.02 -27.45 -2.71
C TRP A 113 1.28 -26.23 -2.20
N LEU A 114 1.66 -25.03 -2.67
CA LEU A 114 1.02 -23.77 -2.28
C LEU A 114 -0.42 -23.70 -2.80
N HIS A 115 -0.64 -24.11 -4.05
CA HIS A 115 -2.00 -24.19 -4.61
C HIS A 115 -2.87 -25.24 -3.91
N ARG A 116 -2.27 -26.28 -3.32
CA ARG A 116 -2.99 -27.25 -2.49
C ARG A 116 -3.34 -26.68 -1.11
N LEU A 117 -2.42 -25.91 -0.52
CA LEU A 117 -2.61 -25.31 0.80
C LEU A 117 -3.54 -24.09 0.73
N LEU A 118 -3.43 -23.31 -0.33
CA LEU A 118 -4.14 -22.05 -0.57
C LEU A 118 -4.85 -22.09 -1.93
N PRO A 119 -5.91 -22.91 -2.06
CA PRO A 119 -6.70 -22.92 -3.28
C PRO A 119 -7.42 -21.59 -3.48
N ALA A 120 -7.73 -21.24 -4.73
CA ALA A 120 -8.38 -19.98 -5.08
C ALA A 120 -9.69 -19.71 -4.31
N VAL A 121 -10.39 -20.78 -3.88
CA VAL A 121 -11.59 -20.69 -3.04
C VAL A 121 -11.31 -20.13 -1.64
N VAL A 122 -10.07 -20.15 -1.16
CA VAL A 122 -9.67 -19.58 0.14
C VAL A 122 -9.25 -18.12 -0.02
N VAL A 123 -8.65 -17.74 -1.16
CA VAL A 123 -8.13 -16.38 -1.41
C VAL A 123 -9.26 -15.35 -1.35
N GLY A 124 -10.37 -15.61 -2.04
CA GLY A 124 -11.52 -14.69 -2.06
C GLY A 124 -12.09 -14.40 -0.66
N PRO A 125 -12.46 -15.42 0.13
CA PRO A 125 -12.90 -15.23 1.51
C PRO A 125 -11.91 -14.50 2.42
N VAL A 126 -10.61 -14.73 2.28
CA VAL A 126 -9.59 -14.01 3.07
C VAL A 126 -9.65 -12.51 2.76
N ILE A 127 -9.68 -12.13 1.49
CA ILE A 127 -9.78 -10.72 1.07
C ILE A 127 -11.11 -10.11 1.56
N MET A 128 -12.23 -10.83 1.47
CA MET A 128 -13.52 -10.37 2.00
C MET A 128 -13.48 -10.13 3.50
N VAL A 129 -12.86 -11.03 4.27
CA VAL A 129 -12.72 -10.87 5.74
C VAL A 129 -11.88 -9.65 6.08
N ILE A 130 -10.79 -9.38 5.35
CA ILE A 130 -9.99 -8.15 5.53
C ILE A 130 -10.87 -6.91 5.33
N GLY A 131 -11.64 -6.86 4.25
CA GLY A 131 -12.55 -5.74 3.99
C GLY A 131 -13.63 -5.57 5.07
N LEU A 132 -14.26 -6.68 5.50
CA LEU A 132 -15.29 -6.66 6.55
C LEU A 132 -14.72 -6.25 7.92
N ALA A 133 -13.50 -6.64 8.23
CA ALA A 133 -12.84 -6.25 9.47
C ALA A 133 -12.56 -4.73 9.55
N LEU A 134 -12.43 -4.06 8.39
CA LEU A 134 -12.25 -2.60 8.31
C LEU A 134 -13.58 -1.82 8.29
N ALA A 135 -14.72 -2.48 8.10
CA ALA A 135 -16.01 -1.79 8.01
C ALA A 135 -16.36 -0.98 9.27
N PRO A 136 -16.16 -1.47 10.51
CA PRO A 136 -16.39 -0.67 11.72
C PRO A 136 -15.52 0.59 11.77
N VAL A 137 -14.24 0.49 11.36
CA VAL A 137 -13.32 1.62 11.30
C VAL A 137 -13.82 2.66 10.28
N ALA A 138 -14.24 2.21 9.10
CA ALA A 138 -14.79 3.09 8.07
C ALA A 138 -16.06 3.82 8.57
N VAL A 139 -16.93 3.13 9.31
CA VAL A 139 -18.13 3.73 9.89
C VAL A 139 -17.77 4.77 10.96
N SER A 140 -16.88 4.46 11.90
CA SER A 140 -16.48 5.42 12.94
C SER A 140 -15.81 6.67 12.37
N MET A 141 -15.00 6.52 11.32
CA MET A 141 -14.44 7.67 10.59
C MET A 141 -15.53 8.48 9.88
N ALA A 142 -16.48 7.82 9.21
CA ALA A 142 -17.54 8.47 8.47
C ALA A 142 -18.53 9.23 9.37
N THR A 143 -18.70 8.78 10.60
CA THR A 143 -19.57 9.40 11.62
C THR A 143 -18.89 10.46 12.46
N GLY A 144 -17.57 10.65 12.29
CA GLY A 144 -16.80 11.67 13.02
C GLY A 144 -16.39 11.27 14.44
N GLU A 145 -16.57 9.99 14.83
CA GLU A 145 -16.14 9.50 16.16
C GLU A 145 -14.63 9.60 16.38
N THR A 146 -13.86 9.75 15.29
CA THR A 146 -12.39 9.88 15.31
C THR A 146 -11.92 11.33 15.35
N SER A 147 -12.84 12.32 15.40
CA SER A 147 -12.50 13.76 15.33
C SER A 147 -13.33 14.57 16.32
N ASP A 148 -12.67 15.26 17.23
CA ASP A 148 -13.32 16.14 18.21
C ASP A 148 -13.85 17.44 17.60
N ASN A 149 -13.47 17.77 16.37
CA ASN A 149 -13.72 19.07 15.75
C ASN A 149 -14.95 19.11 14.83
N ILE A 150 -15.58 17.97 14.55
CA ILE A 150 -16.67 17.88 13.58
C ILE A 150 -17.84 17.12 14.21
N GLY A 151 -19.03 17.76 14.27
CA GLY A 151 -20.24 17.08 14.72
C GLY A 151 -20.70 15.99 13.74
N TYR A 152 -21.39 14.97 14.26
CA TYR A 152 -21.90 13.80 13.53
C TYR A 152 -22.53 14.12 12.16
N GLY A 153 -23.46 15.11 12.11
CA GLY A 153 -24.15 15.47 10.87
C GLY A 153 -23.21 16.02 9.80
N ALA A 154 -22.23 16.86 10.21
CA ALA A 154 -21.24 17.42 9.29
C ALA A 154 -20.26 16.34 8.81
N ALA A 155 -19.79 15.46 9.68
CA ALA A 155 -18.94 14.33 9.33
C ALA A 155 -19.62 13.39 8.33
N LEU A 156 -20.90 13.05 8.59
CA LEU A 156 -21.69 12.21 7.70
C LEU A 156 -21.91 12.86 6.34
N PHE A 157 -22.18 14.17 6.30
CA PHE A 157 -22.32 14.90 5.03
C PHE A 157 -21.03 14.89 4.21
N LEU A 158 -19.89 15.16 4.85
CA LEU A 158 -18.58 15.14 4.20
C LEU A 158 -18.23 13.75 3.66
N SER A 159 -18.41 12.73 4.49
CA SER A 159 -18.07 11.35 4.12
C SER A 159 -18.97 10.81 3.00
N MET A 160 -20.29 11.04 3.07
CA MET A 160 -21.23 10.62 2.03
C MET A 160 -20.98 11.35 0.71
N THR A 161 -20.66 12.64 0.75
CA THR A 161 -20.34 13.41 -0.46
C THR A 161 -19.04 12.91 -1.09
N SER A 162 -17.98 12.71 -0.30
CA SER A 162 -16.71 12.14 -0.77
C SER A 162 -16.89 10.75 -1.38
N LEU A 163 -17.67 9.87 -0.72
CA LEU A 163 -18.00 8.55 -1.22
C LEU A 163 -18.76 8.63 -2.54
N MET A 164 -19.79 9.47 -2.61
CA MET A 164 -20.59 9.64 -3.83
C MET A 164 -19.73 10.11 -5.02
N VAL A 165 -18.86 11.11 -4.81
CA VAL A 165 -17.93 11.58 -5.85
C VAL A 165 -16.99 10.47 -6.26
N THR A 166 -16.42 9.72 -5.31
CA THR A 166 -15.55 8.57 -5.61
C THR A 166 -16.29 7.54 -6.48
N LEU A 167 -17.52 7.16 -6.12
CA LEU A 167 -18.32 6.22 -6.88
C LEU A 167 -18.67 6.73 -8.28
N VAL A 168 -19.07 8.00 -8.39
CA VAL A 168 -19.38 8.62 -9.70
C VAL A 168 -18.14 8.64 -10.60
N LEU A 169 -16.98 9.00 -10.07
CA LEU A 169 -15.74 8.99 -10.82
C LEU A 169 -15.30 7.57 -11.20
N ALA A 170 -15.49 6.58 -10.32
CA ALA A 170 -15.16 5.19 -10.59
C ALA A 170 -16.03 4.59 -11.70
N VAL A 171 -17.33 4.90 -11.71
CA VAL A 171 -18.31 4.33 -12.66
C VAL A 171 -18.36 5.12 -13.97
N PHE A 172 -18.47 6.44 -13.89
CA PHE A 172 -18.70 7.32 -15.05
C PHE A 172 -17.46 8.08 -15.50
N GLY A 173 -16.36 8.05 -14.73
CA GLY A 173 -15.12 8.73 -15.06
C GLY A 173 -14.55 8.26 -16.40
N ARG A 174 -13.96 9.19 -17.16
CA ARG A 174 -13.30 8.95 -18.44
C ARG A 174 -11.88 9.48 -18.39
N GLY A 175 -10.96 8.83 -19.12
CA GLY A 175 -9.56 9.24 -19.18
C GLY A 175 -8.90 9.24 -17.81
N LEU A 176 -8.25 10.35 -17.44
CA LEU A 176 -7.54 10.50 -16.16
C LEU A 176 -8.45 10.40 -14.92
N LEU A 177 -9.69 10.91 -15.00
CA LEU A 177 -10.63 10.90 -13.87
C LEU A 177 -10.98 9.47 -13.42
N ARG A 178 -10.99 8.51 -14.33
CA ARG A 178 -11.21 7.11 -14.00
C ARG A 178 -10.03 6.48 -13.25
N LEU A 179 -8.84 7.08 -13.32
CA LEU A 179 -7.63 6.59 -12.66
C LEU A 179 -7.51 7.04 -11.20
N ILE A 180 -8.17 8.13 -10.87
CA ILE A 180 -8.03 8.82 -9.57
C ILE A 180 -9.36 9.02 -8.85
N PRO A 181 -10.28 8.05 -8.83
CA PRO A 181 -11.59 8.26 -8.21
C PRO A 181 -11.49 8.56 -6.71
N ILE A 182 -10.60 7.86 -6.00
CA ILE A 182 -10.36 8.05 -4.56
C ILE A 182 -9.80 9.46 -4.30
N ILE A 183 -8.82 9.91 -5.09
CA ILE A 183 -8.27 11.26 -4.95
C ILE A 183 -9.34 12.30 -5.23
N GLY A 184 -10.21 12.09 -6.22
CA GLY A 184 -11.34 12.99 -6.48
C GLY A 184 -12.28 13.12 -5.29
N GLY A 185 -12.58 12.00 -4.61
CA GLY A 185 -13.34 12.01 -3.37
C GLY A 185 -12.63 12.75 -2.23
N ILE A 186 -11.34 12.47 -2.03
CA ILE A 186 -10.52 13.14 -1.00
C ILE A 186 -10.47 14.67 -1.24
N VAL A 187 -10.17 15.09 -2.46
CA VAL A 187 -10.10 16.52 -2.81
C VAL A 187 -11.45 17.21 -2.59
N THR A 188 -12.55 16.56 -2.99
CA THR A 188 -13.88 17.10 -2.78
C THR A 188 -14.22 17.20 -1.29
N GLY A 189 -13.98 16.16 -0.52
CA GLY A 189 -14.21 16.16 0.93
C GLY A 189 -13.37 17.21 1.64
N TYR A 190 -12.09 17.32 1.29
CA TYR A 190 -11.19 18.32 1.85
C TYR A 190 -11.65 19.76 1.50
N PHE A 191 -12.03 19.99 0.25
CA PHE A 191 -12.55 21.30 -0.17
C PHE A 191 -13.83 21.68 0.58
N LEU A 192 -14.76 20.74 0.76
CA LEU A 192 -15.96 20.97 1.57
C LEU A 192 -15.63 21.21 3.03
N ALA A 193 -14.70 20.46 3.61
CA ALA A 193 -14.23 20.66 4.98
C ALA A 193 -13.61 22.05 5.18
N LEU A 194 -12.88 22.55 4.17
CA LEU A 194 -12.37 23.93 4.14
C LEU A 194 -13.49 24.95 4.17
N LEU A 195 -14.52 24.79 3.33
CA LEU A 195 -15.68 25.69 3.28
C LEU A 195 -16.47 25.69 4.60
N MET A 196 -16.48 24.57 5.31
CA MET A 196 -17.13 24.42 6.61
C MET A 196 -16.26 24.92 7.79
N GLY A 197 -15.02 25.35 7.52
CA GLY A 197 -14.09 25.78 8.58
C GLY A 197 -13.59 24.65 9.49
N ALA A 198 -13.70 23.41 9.04
CA ALA A 198 -13.35 22.22 9.81
C ALA A 198 -11.86 21.83 9.70
N VAL A 199 -11.07 22.53 8.87
CA VAL A 199 -9.65 22.24 8.64
C VAL A 199 -8.78 23.14 9.50
N ASP A 200 -7.98 22.54 10.38
CA ASP A 200 -6.94 23.24 11.13
C ASP A 200 -5.62 23.23 10.33
N PHE A 201 -5.12 24.41 10.01
CA PHE A 201 -3.85 24.59 9.30
C PHE A 201 -2.66 24.78 10.26
N THR A 202 -2.89 24.80 11.57
CA THR A 202 -1.82 25.03 12.55
C THR A 202 -0.69 23.99 12.41
N PRO A 203 -0.97 22.69 12.32
CA PRO A 203 0.08 21.69 12.15
C PRO A 203 0.93 21.91 10.88
N VAL A 204 0.27 22.28 9.76
CA VAL A 204 0.98 22.53 8.48
C VAL A 204 1.81 23.81 8.53
N ARG A 205 1.35 24.85 9.27
CA ARG A 205 2.10 26.10 9.41
C ARG A 205 3.34 25.91 10.26
N GLU A 206 3.22 25.15 11.35
CA GLU A 206 4.29 24.89 12.30
C GLU A 206 5.30 23.84 11.80
N ALA A 207 4.89 22.94 10.91
CA ALA A 207 5.78 21.94 10.33
C ALA A 207 6.92 22.60 9.54
N ALA A 208 8.14 22.09 9.72
CA ALA A 208 9.27 22.44 8.88
C ALA A 208 9.02 22.02 7.42
N TRP A 209 9.66 22.66 6.44
CA TRP A 209 9.58 22.20 5.05
C TRP A 209 10.25 20.85 4.86
N LEU A 210 11.36 20.62 5.53
CA LEU A 210 12.11 19.38 5.46
C LEU A 210 12.35 18.87 6.87
N SER A 211 12.04 17.61 7.11
CA SER A 211 12.40 16.88 8.34
C SER A 211 12.77 15.44 8.02
N VAL A 212 13.51 14.85 8.94
CA VAL A 212 13.77 13.40 8.89
C VAL A 212 12.54 12.68 9.45
N PRO A 213 12.00 11.66 8.77
CA PRO A 213 10.91 10.85 9.29
C PRO A 213 11.22 10.26 10.67
N SER A 214 10.20 10.07 11.50
CA SER A 214 10.35 9.56 12.88
C SER A 214 10.60 8.06 12.90
N PHE A 215 11.77 7.63 12.45
CA PHE A 215 12.14 6.22 12.42
C PHE A 215 12.13 5.59 13.79
N THR A 216 11.50 4.42 13.90
CA THR A 216 11.41 3.63 15.15
C THR A 216 12.12 2.30 14.96
N ALA A 217 13.13 2.03 15.76
CA ALA A 217 13.84 0.76 15.71
C ALA A 217 13.00 -0.37 16.33
N PRO A 218 13.05 -1.59 15.74
CA PRO A 218 12.36 -2.74 16.29
C PRO A 218 12.98 -3.24 17.59
N SER A 219 12.16 -3.74 18.50
CA SER A 219 12.57 -4.54 19.64
C SER A 219 11.96 -5.93 19.54
N PHE A 220 12.68 -6.94 20.02
CA PHE A 220 12.24 -8.33 19.87
C PHE A 220 11.55 -8.81 21.13
N HIS A 221 10.22 -8.92 21.05
CA HIS A 221 9.37 -9.44 22.11
C HIS A 221 8.62 -10.67 21.62
N TRP A 222 8.83 -11.81 22.25
CA TRP A 222 8.28 -13.09 21.78
C TRP A 222 6.77 -13.11 21.58
N ALA A 223 6.00 -12.49 22.48
CA ALA A 223 4.56 -12.43 22.35
C ALA A 223 4.12 -11.64 21.11
N ALA A 224 4.77 -10.49 20.82
CA ALA A 224 4.50 -9.70 19.62
C ALA A 224 4.87 -10.48 18.34
N ILE A 225 5.99 -11.20 18.36
CA ILE A 225 6.44 -12.03 17.22
C ILE A 225 5.43 -13.15 16.95
N LEU A 226 5.05 -13.91 17.98
CA LEU A 226 4.07 -15.00 17.83
C LEU A 226 2.70 -14.50 17.40
N PHE A 227 2.32 -13.29 17.83
CA PHE A 227 1.07 -12.66 17.44
C PHE A 227 1.06 -12.29 15.93
N MET A 228 2.20 -11.79 15.40
CA MET A 228 2.28 -11.30 14.01
C MET A 228 2.57 -12.39 12.98
N ILE A 229 3.22 -13.49 13.34
CA ILE A 229 3.56 -14.57 12.39
C ILE A 229 2.34 -15.11 11.63
N PRO A 230 1.21 -15.46 12.27
CA PRO A 230 0.04 -15.97 11.56
C PRO A 230 -0.58 -14.96 10.60
N VAL A 231 -0.48 -13.65 10.91
CA VAL A 231 -1.04 -12.58 10.09
C VAL A 231 -0.39 -12.54 8.70
N ALA A 232 0.89 -12.92 8.59
CA ALA A 232 1.63 -12.94 7.33
C ALA A 232 1.01 -13.84 6.26
N ILE A 233 0.19 -14.83 6.64
CA ILE A 233 -0.40 -15.78 5.69
C ILE A 233 -1.40 -15.08 4.76
N ALA A 234 -2.27 -14.20 5.29
CA ALA A 234 -3.30 -13.56 4.51
C ALA A 234 -2.75 -12.68 3.37
N PRO A 235 -1.81 -11.74 3.62
CA PRO A 235 -1.23 -10.95 2.54
C PRO A 235 -0.31 -11.77 1.61
N ALA A 236 0.30 -12.87 2.09
CA ALA A 236 1.03 -13.77 1.18
C ALA A 236 0.11 -14.43 0.15
N VAL A 237 -1.14 -14.71 0.55
CA VAL A 237 -2.19 -15.20 -0.35
C VAL A 237 -2.64 -14.09 -1.32
N GLU A 238 -2.85 -12.89 -0.81
CA GLU A 238 -3.19 -11.69 -1.58
C GLU A 238 -2.14 -11.43 -2.67
N HIS A 239 -0.85 -11.48 -2.30
CA HIS A 239 0.26 -11.32 -3.25
C HIS A 239 0.19 -12.26 -4.45
N ILE A 240 -0.20 -13.53 -4.23
CA ILE A 240 -0.37 -14.48 -5.35
C ILE A 240 -1.49 -14.00 -6.28
N GLY A 241 -2.59 -13.55 -5.72
CA GLY A 241 -3.72 -12.98 -6.47
C GLY A 241 -3.29 -11.77 -7.31
N ASP A 242 -2.50 -10.87 -6.72
CA ASP A 242 -1.96 -9.69 -7.41
C ASP A 242 -1.02 -10.06 -8.56
N MET A 243 -0.18 -11.08 -8.37
CA MET A 243 0.70 -11.55 -9.46
C MET A 243 -0.09 -12.16 -10.62
N VAL A 244 -1.19 -12.84 -10.34
CA VAL A 244 -2.12 -13.33 -11.38
C VAL A 244 -2.84 -12.18 -12.05
N ALA A 245 -3.34 -11.21 -11.28
CA ALA A 245 -4.06 -10.05 -11.78
C ALA A 245 -3.20 -9.20 -12.71
N ILE A 246 -2.00 -8.78 -12.28
CA ILE A 246 -1.09 -8.00 -13.12
C ILE A 246 -0.58 -8.81 -14.31
N GLY A 247 -0.45 -10.13 -14.16
CA GLY A 247 -0.10 -11.06 -15.23
C GLY A 247 -1.14 -11.07 -16.33
N SER A 248 -2.43 -11.11 -15.99
CA SER A 248 -3.54 -11.09 -16.94
C SER A 248 -3.58 -9.79 -17.75
N VAL A 249 -3.28 -8.66 -17.10
CA VAL A 249 -3.25 -7.32 -17.71
C VAL A 249 -2.08 -7.15 -18.67
N THR A 250 -0.90 -7.59 -18.25
CA THR A 250 0.35 -7.46 -19.04
C THR A 250 0.56 -8.59 -20.04
N ARG A 251 -0.31 -9.62 -20.00
CA ARG A 251 -0.20 -10.87 -20.77
C ARG A 251 1.11 -11.61 -20.54
N LYS A 252 1.59 -11.60 -19.27
CA LYS A 252 2.80 -12.28 -18.83
C LYS A 252 2.51 -13.19 -17.66
N ASN A 253 3.19 -14.33 -17.57
CA ASN A 253 3.07 -15.22 -16.41
C ASN A 253 4.16 -14.92 -15.40
N TYR A 254 3.85 -14.07 -14.41
CA TYR A 254 4.79 -13.69 -13.36
C TYR A 254 4.99 -14.79 -12.30
N LEU A 255 4.13 -15.79 -12.26
CA LEU A 255 4.35 -16.98 -11.41
C LEU A 255 5.49 -17.84 -11.93
N GLU A 256 5.78 -17.80 -13.25
CA GLU A 256 6.90 -18.48 -13.88
C GLU A 256 8.13 -17.60 -14.06
N LYS A 257 7.94 -16.37 -14.58
CA LYS A 257 9.02 -15.39 -14.83
C LYS A 257 8.64 -14.01 -14.32
N PRO A 258 9.31 -13.49 -13.29
CA PRO A 258 10.56 -13.91 -12.64
C PRO A 258 10.41 -15.13 -11.72
N GLY A 259 9.20 -15.61 -11.51
CA GLY A 259 8.82 -16.71 -10.62
C GLY A 259 8.27 -16.22 -9.29
N LEU A 260 7.23 -16.91 -8.81
CA LEU A 260 6.55 -16.56 -7.54
C LEU A 260 7.53 -16.50 -6.35
N HIS A 261 8.56 -17.35 -6.33
CA HIS A 261 9.58 -17.29 -5.28
C HIS A 261 10.33 -15.96 -5.23
N ARG A 262 10.56 -15.28 -6.37
CA ARG A 262 11.21 -13.97 -6.38
C ARG A 262 10.28 -12.84 -5.98
N THR A 263 9.03 -12.89 -6.42
CA THR A 263 8.07 -11.85 -6.07
C THR A 263 7.73 -11.89 -4.58
N LEU A 264 7.51 -13.08 -4.00
CA LEU A 264 7.36 -13.28 -2.55
C LEU A 264 8.62 -12.88 -1.77
N LEU A 265 9.81 -13.16 -2.30
CA LEU A 265 11.06 -12.72 -1.65
C LEU A 265 11.13 -11.19 -1.60
N GLY A 266 10.82 -10.54 -2.71
CA GLY A 266 10.81 -9.07 -2.79
C GLY A 266 9.83 -8.44 -1.81
N ASP A 267 8.63 -8.99 -1.73
CA ASP A 267 7.55 -8.54 -0.83
C ASP A 267 7.95 -8.74 0.65
N GLY A 268 8.47 -9.92 0.99
CA GLY A 268 8.92 -10.23 2.34
C GLY A 268 10.10 -9.38 2.80
N LEU A 269 11.08 -9.15 1.92
CA LEU A 269 12.21 -8.26 2.22
C LEU A 269 11.76 -6.81 2.37
N ALA A 270 10.81 -6.34 1.54
CA ALA A 270 10.24 -5.00 1.64
C ALA A 270 9.49 -4.81 2.97
N THR A 271 8.68 -5.80 3.37
CA THR A 271 7.98 -5.83 4.68
C THR A 271 8.97 -5.82 5.85
N THR A 272 10.01 -6.68 5.79
CA THR A 272 11.04 -6.74 6.83
C THR A 272 11.79 -5.40 6.96
N LEU A 273 12.13 -4.80 5.82
CA LEU A 273 12.81 -3.51 5.78
C LEU A 273 11.91 -2.38 6.30
N ALA A 274 10.61 -2.38 5.94
CA ALA A 274 9.67 -1.39 6.45
C ALA A 274 9.61 -1.43 7.98
N ALA A 275 9.47 -2.61 8.55
CA ALA A 275 9.46 -2.80 10.00
C ALA A 275 10.79 -2.41 10.67
N LEU A 276 11.93 -2.57 10.00
CA LEU A 276 13.24 -2.14 10.51
C LEU A 276 13.31 -0.63 10.70
N PHE A 277 12.61 0.14 9.89
CA PHE A 277 12.54 1.60 9.97
C PHE A 277 11.31 2.12 10.75
N GLY A 278 10.45 1.25 11.26
CA GLY A 278 9.25 1.66 11.99
C GLY A 278 8.03 1.90 11.10
N GLY A 279 8.08 1.49 9.83
CA GLY A 279 6.97 1.61 8.89
C GLY A 279 6.04 0.39 8.88
N PRO A 280 4.82 0.56 8.36
CA PRO A 280 3.89 -0.55 8.16
C PRO A 280 4.39 -1.53 7.09
N PRO A 281 3.96 -2.81 7.14
CA PRO A 281 4.29 -3.81 6.13
C PRO A 281 3.94 -3.34 4.72
N ASN A 282 4.83 -3.54 3.78
CA ASN A 282 4.63 -3.22 2.37
C ASN A 282 4.28 -4.49 1.58
N THR A 283 3.20 -4.44 0.83
CA THR A 283 2.76 -5.53 -0.04
C THR A 283 2.43 -5.00 -1.44
N THR A 284 2.29 -5.90 -2.40
CA THR A 284 1.78 -5.54 -3.74
C THR A 284 0.37 -4.98 -3.63
N TYR A 285 0.00 -4.07 -4.55
CA TYR A 285 -1.20 -3.27 -4.41
C TYR A 285 -2.09 -3.37 -5.66
N SER A 286 -3.29 -3.95 -5.48
CA SER A 286 -4.23 -4.24 -6.58
C SER A 286 -4.73 -2.99 -7.29
N GLU A 287 -4.86 -1.85 -6.58
CA GLU A 287 -5.28 -0.58 -7.16
C GLU A 287 -4.27 -0.06 -8.18
N VAL A 288 -2.98 -0.30 -7.94
CA VAL A 288 -1.92 0.00 -8.90
C VAL A 288 -2.07 -0.85 -10.15
N THR A 289 -2.46 -2.13 -10.01
CA THR A 289 -2.78 -2.98 -11.17
C THR A 289 -3.94 -2.42 -12.00
N GLY A 290 -4.97 -1.88 -11.35
CA GLY A 290 -6.05 -1.15 -12.00
C GLY A 290 -5.56 0.06 -12.80
N ALA A 291 -4.69 0.87 -12.21
CA ALA A 291 -4.08 2.02 -12.88
C ALA A 291 -3.19 1.62 -14.05
N VAL A 292 -2.37 0.58 -13.90
CA VAL A 292 -1.53 0.00 -14.97
C VAL A 292 -2.39 -0.47 -16.15
N THR A 293 -3.56 -1.06 -15.86
CA THR A 293 -4.51 -1.50 -16.88
C THR A 293 -5.00 -0.32 -17.73
N LEU A 294 -5.42 0.75 -17.07
CA LEU A 294 -6.04 1.90 -17.72
C LEU A 294 -5.02 2.78 -18.47
N THR A 295 -3.83 2.96 -17.89
CA THR A 295 -2.75 3.79 -18.49
C THR A 295 -1.89 3.03 -19.48
N ARG A 296 -1.97 1.68 -19.48
CA ARG A 296 -1.03 0.80 -20.19
C ARG A 296 0.44 1.03 -19.79
N ALA A 297 0.65 1.45 -18.55
CA ALA A 297 1.98 1.71 -17.98
C ALA A 297 2.68 0.39 -17.60
N PHE A 298 2.95 -0.46 -18.59
CA PHE A 298 3.52 -1.80 -18.39
C PHE A 298 5.02 -1.81 -18.10
N ASN A 299 5.69 -0.66 -18.23
CA ASN A 299 7.12 -0.56 -17.99
C ASN A 299 7.40 -0.36 -16.48
N PRO A 300 8.14 -1.26 -15.83
CA PRO A 300 8.49 -1.13 -14.42
C PRO A 300 9.23 0.17 -14.04
N LYS A 301 9.81 0.88 -15.00
CA LYS A 301 10.45 2.18 -14.78
C LYS A 301 9.53 3.20 -14.15
N TYR A 302 8.23 3.16 -14.43
CA TYR A 302 7.26 4.08 -13.82
C TYR A 302 7.14 3.84 -12.31
N MET A 303 7.21 2.58 -11.88
CA MET A 303 7.15 2.20 -10.46
C MET A 303 8.43 2.58 -9.73
N ILE A 304 9.58 2.48 -10.41
CA ILE A 304 10.87 2.94 -9.86
C ILE A 304 10.84 4.47 -9.66
N VAL A 305 10.30 5.21 -10.63
CA VAL A 305 10.14 6.66 -10.49
C VAL A 305 9.15 7.01 -9.39
N ALA A 306 8.01 6.32 -9.30
CA ALA A 306 7.06 6.46 -8.19
C ALA A 306 7.73 6.24 -6.83
N ALA A 307 8.58 5.22 -6.73
CA ALA A 307 9.33 4.89 -5.51
C ALA A 307 10.33 6.00 -5.12
N ILE A 308 11.04 6.56 -6.10
CA ILE A 308 11.97 7.68 -5.85
C ILE A 308 11.18 8.91 -5.40
N ILE A 309 10.04 9.22 -6.03
CA ILE A 309 9.19 10.34 -5.64
C ILE A 309 8.68 10.13 -4.21
N ALA A 310 8.24 8.91 -3.84
CA ALA A 310 7.78 8.59 -2.49
C ALA A 310 8.89 8.83 -1.44
N ILE A 311 10.12 8.38 -1.73
CA ILE A 311 11.28 8.62 -0.85
C ILE A 311 11.53 10.13 -0.66
N VAL A 312 11.50 10.91 -1.74
CA VAL A 312 11.72 12.36 -1.66
C VAL A 312 10.60 13.05 -0.87
N LEU A 313 9.35 12.68 -1.12
CA LEU A 313 8.19 13.25 -0.42
C LEU A 313 8.18 12.89 1.07
N ALA A 314 8.75 11.76 1.47
CA ALA A 314 8.86 11.37 2.86
C ALA A 314 9.65 12.36 3.74
N PHE A 315 10.53 13.16 3.14
CA PHE A 315 11.28 14.20 3.84
C PHE A 315 10.62 15.58 3.78
N VAL A 316 9.47 15.71 3.10
CA VAL A 316 8.71 16.96 3.02
C VAL A 316 7.59 16.94 4.05
N SER A 317 7.88 17.39 5.28
CA SER A 317 6.96 17.28 6.43
C SER A 317 5.63 17.99 6.27
N LYS A 318 5.53 18.95 5.36
CA LYS A 318 4.26 19.62 5.05
C LYS A 318 3.29 18.76 4.25
N LEU A 319 3.74 17.58 3.79
CA LEU A 319 2.97 16.62 2.99
C LEU A 319 2.76 15.27 3.71
N GLY A 320 3.45 15.05 4.84
CA GLY A 320 3.38 13.84 5.65
C GLY A 320 2.44 13.94 6.83
#